data_0e9a5b427118d4c80f4a2782172d2efa
#
_entry.id   0e9a5b427118d4c80f4a2782172d2efa
#
_cell.length_a   1.000
_cell.length_b   1.000
_cell.length_c   1.000
_cell.angle_alpha   90.00
_cell.angle_beta   90.00
_cell.angle_gamma   90.00
#
_symmetry.space_group_name_H-M   'P 1'
#
loop_
_entity.id
_entity.type
_entity.pdbx_description
1 polymer ?
#
loop_
_entity_poly.entity_id
_entity_poly.type
_entity_poly.pdbx_seq_one_letter_code
_entity_poly.pdbx_strand_id
1 'polypeptide(L)'
;DVYKRQGIHIHIDFSPYDAQKLRNLVNIFASKEDMLYQALQVDSNRERNYCKKVDKHFLEELNRRKPTSLQTIKRLWYGDDADYHSHYDPSRYRCLNLHPVFTDNNIEVRAFNSCLNAGVLRAYISLVLAVSNQALTQKSASPRVTQSENPRYTFRTWLIRIGLNGQEFKNCRKHLLSHLEGNIAWKNPEQAIAQRERLRQERIAAREQRVEPVSEIRELNENVPDEISEPTESECEGFEEDQDLDIEMAM
;
A
#
# COMPACT_ATOMS: atom_id res chain seq x y z
N ASP A 1 -22.06 -4.67 15.74
CA ASP A 1 -20.96 -4.00 14.99
C ASP A 1 -21.39 -3.64 13.55
N VAL A 2 -22.42 -2.81 13.42
CA VAL A 2 -22.98 -2.40 12.10
C VAL A 2 -21.92 -1.62 11.30
N TYR A 3 -21.13 -0.75 11.93
CA TYR A 3 -20.14 0.06 11.24
C TYR A 3 -18.97 -0.73 10.65
N LYS A 4 -18.63 -1.91 11.19
CA LYS A 4 -17.57 -2.78 10.64
C LYS A 4 -17.91 -3.37 9.29
N ARG A 5 -19.20 -3.40 8.93
CA ARG A 5 -19.69 -3.89 7.63
C ARG A 5 -19.80 -2.81 6.56
N GLN A 6 -19.66 -1.54 6.95
CA GLN A 6 -19.70 -0.43 6.01
C GLN A 6 -18.35 -0.24 5.33
N GLY A 7 -18.34 0.41 4.18
CA GLY A 7 -17.12 0.83 3.49
C GLY A 7 -16.93 2.33 3.59
N ILE A 8 -15.68 2.76 3.46
CA ILE A 8 -15.35 4.17 3.21
C ILE A 8 -15.30 4.36 1.71
N HIS A 9 -15.98 5.39 1.22
CA HIS A 9 -15.95 5.81 -0.17
C HIS A 9 -15.26 7.16 -0.25
N ILE A 10 -14.35 7.28 -1.21
CA ILE A 10 -13.61 8.53 -1.46
C ILE A 10 -14.01 9.02 -2.84
N HIS A 11 -14.57 10.22 -2.88
CA HIS A 11 -14.96 10.90 -4.10
C HIS A 11 -13.89 11.91 -4.47
N ILE A 12 -13.52 11.94 -5.75
CA ILE A 12 -12.62 12.93 -6.34
C ILE A 12 -13.32 13.66 -7.48
N ASP A 13 -13.01 14.93 -7.63
CA ASP A 13 -13.56 15.75 -8.71
C ASP A 13 -13.17 15.20 -10.09
N PHE A 14 -14.15 15.09 -10.98
CA PHE A 14 -13.93 14.62 -12.34
C PHE A 14 -13.52 15.75 -13.30
N SER A 15 -13.73 17.01 -12.95
CA SER A 15 -13.51 18.16 -13.85
C SER A 15 -12.14 18.20 -14.56
N PRO A 16 -11.01 17.76 -13.93
CA PRO A 16 -9.70 17.74 -14.60
C PRO A 16 -9.49 16.58 -15.58
N TYR A 17 -10.47 15.66 -15.67
CA TYR A 17 -10.35 14.46 -16.49
C TYR A 17 -10.95 14.66 -17.89
N ASP A 18 -10.27 14.11 -18.88
CA ASP A 18 -10.80 13.80 -20.20
C ASP A 18 -10.91 12.29 -20.41
N ALA A 19 -11.36 11.85 -21.58
CA ALA A 19 -11.51 10.43 -21.88
C ALA A 19 -10.19 9.64 -21.79
N GLN A 20 -9.05 10.25 -22.13
CA GLN A 20 -7.73 9.61 -22.04
C GLN A 20 -7.29 9.46 -20.58
N LYS A 21 -7.42 10.51 -19.78
CA LYS A 21 -7.05 10.50 -18.36
C LYS A 21 -7.93 9.55 -17.56
N LEU A 22 -9.23 9.51 -17.87
CA LEU A 22 -10.15 8.53 -17.28
C LEU A 22 -9.74 7.08 -17.63
N ARG A 23 -9.38 6.82 -18.89
CA ARG A 23 -8.84 5.51 -19.30
C ARG A 23 -7.53 5.18 -18.55
N ASN A 24 -6.64 6.16 -18.35
CA ASN A 24 -5.43 5.97 -17.57
C ASN A 24 -5.78 5.55 -16.13
N LEU A 25 -6.73 6.22 -15.49
CA LEU A 25 -7.17 5.88 -14.14
C LEU A 25 -7.70 4.46 -14.05
N VAL A 26 -8.59 4.06 -14.96
CA VAL A 26 -9.13 2.69 -15.05
C VAL A 26 -7.99 1.67 -15.20
N ASN A 27 -7.04 1.93 -16.09
CA ASN A 27 -5.91 1.03 -16.35
C ASN A 27 -4.98 0.92 -15.15
N ILE A 28 -4.72 2.02 -14.43
CA ILE A 28 -3.90 2.02 -13.21
C ILE A 28 -4.58 1.15 -12.15
N PHE A 29 -5.88 1.36 -11.90
CA PHE A 29 -6.63 0.52 -10.96
C PHE A 29 -6.60 -0.95 -11.38
N ALA A 30 -7.00 -1.28 -12.60
CA ALA A 30 -7.01 -2.66 -13.11
C ALA A 30 -5.64 -3.34 -12.97
N SER A 31 -4.55 -2.61 -13.23
CA SER A 31 -3.19 -3.16 -13.12
C SER A 31 -2.73 -3.42 -11.68
N LYS A 32 -3.37 -2.82 -10.69
CA LYS A 32 -2.98 -2.85 -9.27
C LYS A 32 -4.03 -3.48 -8.36
N GLU A 33 -5.22 -3.79 -8.85
CA GLU A 33 -6.35 -4.26 -8.03
C GLU A 33 -5.98 -5.42 -7.11
N ASP A 34 -5.28 -6.45 -7.60
CA ASP A 34 -4.91 -7.61 -6.78
C ASP A 34 -4.05 -7.23 -5.58
N MET A 35 -3.04 -6.37 -5.79
CA MET A 35 -2.20 -5.88 -4.69
C MET A 35 -2.95 -4.88 -3.80
N LEU A 36 -3.82 -4.03 -4.36
CA LEU A 36 -4.65 -3.12 -3.58
C LEU A 36 -5.59 -3.89 -2.65
N TYR A 37 -6.24 -4.95 -3.14
CA TYR A 37 -7.15 -5.76 -2.33
C TYR A 37 -6.42 -6.47 -1.19
N GLN A 38 -5.20 -6.97 -1.44
CA GLN A 38 -4.34 -7.53 -0.40
C GLN A 38 -3.89 -6.47 0.60
N ALA A 39 -3.36 -5.33 0.13
CA ALA A 39 -2.85 -4.24 0.97
C ALA A 39 -3.94 -3.64 1.87
N LEU A 40 -5.15 -3.50 1.35
CA LEU A 40 -6.29 -2.92 2.04
C LEU A 40 -7.11 -3.96 2.81
N GLN A 41 -6.78 -5.25 2.69
CA GLN A 41 -7.57 -6.38 3.22
C GLN A 41 -9.06 -6.22 2.92
N VAL A 42 -9.38 -5.98 1.65
CA VAL A 42 -10.78 -5.80 1.25
C VAL A 42 -11.58 -7.03 1.67
N ASP A 43 -12.63 -6.80 2.45
CA ASP A 43 -13.50 -7.88 2.90
C ASP A 43 -14.10 -8.66 1.72
N SER A 44 -14.05 -10.00 1.77
CA SER A 44 -14.45 -10.85 0.66
C SER A 44 -15.94 -10.72 0.29
N ASN A 45 -16.81 -10.40 1.26
CA ASN A 45 -18.21 -10.12 0.98
C ASN A 45 -18.38 -8.78 0.27
N ARG A 46 -17.57 -7.76 0.65
CA ARG A 46 -17.56 -6.48 -0.03
C ARG A 46 -17.03 -6.60 -1.46
N GLU A 47 -15.94 -7.37 -1.67
CA GLU A 47 -15.40 -7.63 -3.00
C GLU A 47 -16.48 -8.23 -3.93
N ARG A 48 -17.21 -9.21 -3.45
CA ARG A 48 -18.25 -9.88 -4.26
C ARG A 48 -19.47 -9.02 -4.56
N ASN A 49 -19.88 -8.13 -3.63
CA ASN A 49 -21.17 -7.48 -3.70
C ASN A 49 -21.11 -5.96 -3.93
N TYR A 50 -20.07 -5.25 -3.39
CA TYR A 50 -20.09 -3.80 -3.28
C TYR A 50 -18.88 -3.09 -3.87
N CYS A 51 -17.75 -3.80 -4.07
CA CYS A 51 -16.53 -3.25 -4.65
C CYS A 51 -15.82 -4.29 -5.53
N LYS A 52 -16.57 -4.79 -6.54
CA LYS A 52 -16.02 -5.73 -7.52
C LYS A 52 -14.85 -5.10 -8.27
N LYS A 53 -13.94 -5.93 -8.74
CA LYS A 53 -12.85 -5.49 -9.65
C LYS A 53 -13.43 -4.92 -10.94
N VAL A 54 -12.59 -4.18 -11.68
CA VAL A 54 -12.94 -3.65 -13.00
C VAL A 54 -13.46 -4.79 -13.88
N ASP A 55 -14.54 -4.52 -14.62
CA ASP A 55 -15.10 -5.49 -15.57
C ASP A 55 -14.13 -5.78 -16.70
N LYS A 56 -13.87 -7.05 -16.95
CA LYS A 56 -12.89 -7.47 -17.98
C LYS A 56 -13.33 -7.04 -19.38
N HIS A 57 -14.59 -7.21 -19.72
CA HIS A 57 -15.10 -6.83 -21.04
C HIS A 57 -15.03 -5.31 -21.23
N PHE A 58 -15.46 -4.55 -20.23
CA PHE A 58 -15.30 -3.09 -20.24
C PHE A 58 -13.85 -2.69 -20.43
N LEU A 59 -12.91 -3.29 -19.67
CA LEU A 59 -11.48 -2.98 -19.74
C LEU A 59 -10.88 -3.29 -21.12
N GLU A 60 -11.23 -4.43 -21.71
CA GLU A 60 -10.80 -4.84 -23.04
C GLU A 60 -11.31 -3.88 -24.11
N GLU A 61 -12.62 -3.56 -24.12
CA GLU A 61 -13.22 -2.64 -25.07
C GLU A 61 -12.68 -1.21 -24.93
N LEU A 62 -12.49 -0.73 -23.70
CA LEU A 62 -11.91 0.57 -23.42
C LEU A 62 -10.49 0.71 -24.01
N ASN A 63 -9.68 -0.34 -23.89
CA ASN A 63 -8.31 -0.33 -24.40
C ASN A 63 -8.21 -0.65 -25.89
N ARG A 64 -9.14 -1.44 -26.45
CA ARG A 64 -9.22 -1.71 -27.87
C ARG A 64 -9.67 -0.47 -28.66
N ARG A 65 -10.75 0.18 -28.21
CA ARG A 65 -11.34 1.33 -28.90
C ARG A 65 -10.62 2.64 -28.64
N LYS A 66 -9.99 2.80 -27.46
CA LYS A 66 -9.31 4.03 -27.00
C LYS A 66 -10.17 5.28 -27.23
N PRO A 67 -11.38 5.32 -26.67
CA PRO A 67 -12.32 6.41 -26.93
C PRO A 67 -11.74 7.77 -26.58
N THR A 68 -12.09 8.77 -27.38
CA THR A 68 -11.72 10.19 -27.19
C THR A 68 -12.84 11.01 -26.59
N SER A 69 -14.05 10.43 -26.44
CA SER A 69 -15.20 11.10 -25.84
C SER A 69 -15.73 10.34 -24.63
N LEU A 70 -16.21 11.08 -23.65
CA LEU A 70 -16.87 10.52 -22.44
C LEU A 70 -18.16 9.78 -22.78
N GLN A 71 -18.89 10.22 -23.80
CA GLN A 71 -20.12 9.54 -24.25
C GLN A 71 -19.83 8.12 -24.73
N THR A 72 -18.69 7.90 -25.40
CA THR A 72 -18.29 6.54 -25.80
C THR A 72 -17.92 5.69 -24.59
N ILE A 73 -17.23 6.26 -23.59
CA ILE A 73 -16.92 5.56 -22.33
C ILE A 73 -18.22 5.20 -21.59
N LYS A 74 -19.19 6.11 -21.53
CA LYS A 74 -20.49 5.88 -20.94
C LYS A 74 -21.20 4.67 -21.58
N ARG A 75 -21.22 4.57 -22.90
CA ARG A 75 -21.79 3.44 -23.63
C ARG A 75 -21.05 2.12 -23.32
N LEU A 76 -19.75 2.16 -23.20
CA LEU A 76 -18.96 0.98 -22.80
C LEU A 76 -19.26 0.54 -21.37
N TRP A 77 -19.49 1.51 -20.46
CA TRP A 77 -19.77 1.25 -19.05
C TRP A 77 -21.14 0.60 -18.82
N TYR A 78 -22.19 1.11 -19.47
CA TYR A 78 -23.56 0.66 -19.28
C TYR A 78 -24.00 -0.38 -20.33
N GLY A 79 -23.26 -0.55 -21.43
CA GLY A 79 -23.68 -1.37 -22.56
C GLY A 79 -24.87 -0.77 -23.31
N ASP A 80 -25.81 -1.61 -23.68
CA ASP A 80 -26.99 -1.20 -24.47
C ASP A 80 -27.96 -0.30 -23.68
N ASP A 81 -27.87 -0.31 -22.34
CA ASP A 81 -28.67 0.53 -21.43
C ASP A 81 -28.07 1.91 -21.17
N ALA A 82 -27.18 2.38 -22.05
CA ALA A 82 -26.41 3.61 -21.84
C ALA A 82 -27.25 4.90 -21.66
N ASP A 83 -28.51 4.89 -22.06
CA ASP A 83 -29.42 6.02 -21.91
C ASP A 83 -30.29 5.95 -20.63
N TYR A 84 -30.31 4.80 -19.96
CA TYR A 84 -30.98 4.61 -18.69
C TYR A 84 -30.03 4.26 -17.57
N HIS A 85 -29.94 5.12 -16.57
CA HIS A 85 -29.14 4.89 -15.37
C HIS A 85 -29.90 5.39 -14.15
N SER A 86 -30.37 4.45 -13.34
CA SER A 86 -30.98 4.78 -12.07
C SER A 86 -29.88 5.08 -11.03
N HIS A 87 -30.24 5.85 -9.99
CA HIS A 87 -29.34 6.10 -8.86
C HIS A 87 -28.76 4.80 -8.24
N TYR A 88 -29.49 3.69 -8.33
CA TYR A 88 -29.10 2.37 -7.80
C TYR A 88 -28.59 1.41 -8.87
N ASP A 89 -28.09 1.90 -10.00
CA ASP A 89 -27.57 1.06 -11.08
C ASP A 89 -26.50 0.09 -10.56
N PRO A 90 -26.58 -1.23 -10.88
CA PRO A 90 -25.62 -2.24 -10.38
C PRO A 90 -24.17 -1.99 -10.80
N SER A 91 -23.91 -1.21 -11.85
CA SER A 91 -22.58 -0.86 -12.32
C SER A 91 -21.78 -0.08 -11.26
N ARG A 92 -22.46 0.59 -10.32
CA ARG A 92 -21.85 1.31 -9.19
C ARG A 92 -21.07 0.43 -8.21
N TYR A 93 -21.32 -0.88 -8.19
CA TYR A 93 -20.71 -1.80 -7.24
C TYR A 93 -19.31 -2.29 -7.69
N ARG A 94 -18.49 -1.37 -8.18
CA ARG A 94 -17.09 -1.58 -8.54
C ARG A 94 -16.17 -0.86 -7.55
N CYS A 95 -14.92 -1.36 -7.39
CA CYS A 95 -13.88 -0.70 -6.62
C CYS A 95 -13.64 0.74 -7.10
N LEU A 96 -13.45 0.89 -8.40
CA LEU A 96 -13.48 2.17 -9.10
C LEU A 96 -14.85 2.32 -9.75
N ASN A 97 -15.71 3.11 -9.14
CA ASN A 97 -17.05 3.37 -9.62
C ASN A 97 -17.08 4.61 -10.52
N LEU A 98 -17.41 4.41 -11.78
CA LEU A 98 -17.54 5.48 -12.77
C LEU A 98 -18.99 5.98 -12.95
N HIS A 99 -19.97 5.36 -12.28
CA HIS A 99 -21.37 5.82 -12.39
C HIS A 99 -21.53 7.31 -12.05
N PRO A 100 -20.91 7.85 -10.98
CA PRO A 100 -21.00 9.28 -10.66
C PRO A 100 -20.30 10.21 -11.67
N VAL A 101 -19.42 9.69 -12.53
CA VAL A 101 -18.84 10.49 -13.63
C VAL A 101 -19.93 11.00 -14.59
N PHE A 102 -20.95 10.17 -14.79
CA PHE A 102 -22.01 10.44 -15.76
C PHE A 102 -23.26 11.08 -15.14
N THR A 103 -23.32 11.18 -13.80
CA THR A 103 -24.45 11.73 -13.05
C THR A 103 -24.09 12.97 -12.22
N ASP A 104 -22.95 12.91 -11.51
CA ASP A 104 -22.61 13.87 -10.45
C ASP A 104 -21.22 14.51 -10.61
N ASN A 105 -20.58 14.35 -11.76
CA ASN A 105 -19.27 14.90 -12.09
C ASN A 105 -18.17 14.55 -11.10
N ASN A 106 -18.21 13.33 -10.54
CA ASN A 106 -17.17 12.83 -9.64
C ASN A 106 -16.83 11.35 -9.91
N ILE A 107 -15.67 10.90 -9.39
CA ILE A 107 -15.22 9.51 -9.44
C ILE A 107 -15.22 8.98 -8.02
N GLU A 108 -15.79 7.81 -7.79
CA GLU A 108 -15.86 7.19 -6.47
C GLU A 108 -14.94 5.97 -6.38
N VAL A 109 -14.09 5.93 -5.34
CA VAL A 109 -13.26 4.77 -4.98
C VAL A 109 -13.84 4.09 -3.74
N ARG A 110 -14.24 2.81 -3.85
CA ARG A 110 -15.02 2.06 -2.87
C ARG A 110 -14.25 0.93 -2.17
N ALA A 111 -12.95 0.82 -2.41
CA ALA A 111 -12.12 -0.29 -1.92
C ALA A 111 -11.96 -0.38 -0.40
N PHE A 112 -12.21 0.70 0.34
CA PHE A 112 -11.77 0.83 1.72
C PHE A 112 -12.78 0.24 2.71
N ASN A 113 -12.29 -0.60 3.62
CA ASN A 113 -13.06 -1.04 4.76
C ASN A 113 -13.26 0.12 5.75
N SER A 114 -14.31 0.05 6.54
CA SER A 114 -14.53 1.00 7.62
C SER A 114 -13.41 0.94 8.65
N CYS A 115 -12.92 2.09 9.08
CA CYS A 115 -11.96 2.20 10.16
C CYS A 115 -12.14 3.51 10.93
N LEU A 116 -11.73 3.52 12.21
CA LEU A 116 -11.72 4.70 13.09
C LEU A 116 -10.31 5.27 13.28
N ASN A 117 -9.29 4.68 12.63
CA ASN A 117 -7.91 5.13 12.73
C ASN A 117 -7.64 6.27 11.75
N ALA A 118 -7.39 7.48 12.28
CA ALA A 118 -7.13 8.66 11.46
C ALA A 118 -5.89 8.53 10.55
N GLY A 119 -4.85 7.78 10.98
CA GLY A 119 -3.65 7.52 10.17
C GLY A 119 -3.97 6.65 8.96
N VAL A 120 -4.78 5.61 9.14
CA VAL A 120 -5.26 4.75 8.06
C VAL A 120 -6.15 5.54 7.08
N LEU A 121 -7.08 6.35 7.60
CA LEU A 121 -7.94 7.19 6.76
C LEU A 121 -7.11 8.19 5.93
N ARG A 122 -6.13 8.84 6.55
CA ARG A 122 -5.18 9.71 5.83
C ARG A 122 -4.44 8.94 4.72
N ALA A 123 -4.02 7.70 5.00
CA ALA A 123 -3.33 6.87 4.01
C ALA A 123 -4.24 6.53 2.82
N TYR A 124 -5.52 6.25 3.05
CA TYR A 124 -6.50 6.00 1.99
C TYR A 124 -6.71 7.24 1.10
N ILE A 125 -6.91 8.41 1.71
CA ILE A 125 -7.06 9.67 0.97
C ILE A 125 -5.79 9.98 0.16
N SER A 126 -4.62 9.88 0.78
CA SER A 126 -3.34 10.13 0.11
C SER A 126 -3.12 9.19 -1.08
N LEU A 127 -3.48 7.90 -0.94
CA LEU A 127 -3.39 6.92 -2.02
C LEU A 127 -4.29 7.31 -3.21
N VAL A 128 -5.56 7.64 -2.95
CA VAL A 128 -6.51 8.01 -4.01
C VAL A 128 -6.04 9.27 -4.76
N LEU A 129 -5.59 10.29 -4.02
CA LEU A 129 -5.07 11.52 -4.62
C LEU A 129 -3.80 11.29 -5.44
N ALA A 130 -2.88 10.44 -4.95
CA ALA A 130 -1.65 10.10 -5.68
C ALA A 130 -1.93 9.32 -6.96
N VAL A 131 -2.87 8.36 -6.91
CA VAL A 131 -3.32 7.60 -8.10
C VAL A 131 -4.03 8.51 -9.10
N SER A 132 -4.88 9.42 -8.62
CA SER A 132 -5.53 10.45 -9.44
C SER A 132 -4.49 11.32 -10.15
N ASN A 133 -3.51 11.84 -9.41
CA ASN A 133 -2.43 12.64 -9.98
C ASN A 133 -1.62 11.86 -11.04
N GLN A 134 -1.31 10.59 -10.79
CA GLN A 134 -0.65 9.73 -11.78
C GLN A 134 -1.48 9.62 -13.06
N ALA A 135 -2.80 9.41 -12.96
CA ALA A 135 -3.68 9.29 -14.12
C ALA A 135 -3.75 10.58 -14.94
N LEU A 136 -3.73 11.74 -14.25
CA LEU A 136 -3.80 13.07 -14.86
C LEU A 136 -2.50 13.47 -15.56
N THR A 137 -1.36 13.08 -15.03
CA THR A 137 -0.03 13.49 -15.52
C THR A 137 0.60 12.50 -16.48
N GLN A 138 0.25 11.22 -16.38
CA GLN A 138 0.84 10.16 -17.18
C GLN A 138 0.28 10.17 -18.61
N LYS A 139 1.17 10.08 -19.60
CA LYS A 139 0.78 10.05 -21.03
C LYS A 139 -0.11 8.83 -21.36
N SER A 140 0.21 7.68 -20.81
CA SER A 140 -0.57 6.44 -20.99
C SER A 140 -0.35 5.47 -19.85
N ALA A 141 -1.35 4.65 -19.53
CA ALA A 141 -1.26 3.58 -18.54
C ALA A 141 -1.63 2.24 -19.16
N SER A 142 -0.91 1.18 -18.77
CA SER A 142 -1.18 -0.19 -19.18
C SER A 142 -2.17 -0.87 -18.23
N PRO A 143 -3.16 -1.62 -18.72
CA PRO A 143 -4.07 -2.41 -17.88
C PRO A 143 -3.44 -3.74 -17.42
N ARG A 144 -2.21 -4.06 -17.85
CA ARG A 144 -1.57 -5.33 -17.52
C ARG A 144 -1.43 -5.49 -16.00
N VAL A 145 -1.97 -6.58 -15.47
CA VAL A 145 -1.90 -6.91 -14.06
C VAL A 145 -0.44 -7.03 -13.61
N THR A 146 -0.12 -6.39 -12.51
CA THR A 146 1.21 -6.44 -11.90
C THR A 146 1.32 -7.72 -11.08
N GLN A 147 2.14 -8.65 -11.54
CA GLN A 147 2.50 -9.85 -10.80
C GLN A 147 3.82 -9.61 -10.04
N SER A 148 3.94 -10.17 -8.84
CA SER A 148 5.13 -10.03 -8.02
C SER A 148 5.26 -11.18 -7.02
N GLU A 149 6.46 -11.71 -6.90
CA GLU A 149 6.85 -12.67 -5.86
C GLU A 149 7.09 -11.96 -4.51
N ASN A 150 7.30 -10.65 -4.55
CA ASN A 150 7.43 -9.80 -3.38
C ASN A 150 6.46 -8.60 -3.50
N PRO A 151 5.17 -8.80 -3.15
CA PRO A 151 4.15 -7.76 -3.29
C PRO A 151 4.46 -6.52 -2.45
N ARG A 152 5.05 -6.67 -1.26
CA ARG A 152 5.42 -5.56 -0.39
C ARG A 152 6.45 -4.63 -1.01
N TYR A 153 7.52 -5.18 -1.62
CA TYR A 153 8.52 -4.40 -2.35
C TYR A 153 7.91 -3.70 -3.56
N THR A 154 7.16 -4.45 -4.37
CA THR A 154 6.57 -3.94 -5.61
C THR A 154 5.57 -2.83 -5.33
N PHE A 155 4.72 -2.99 -4.32
CA PHE A 155 3.75 -1.98 -3.92
C PHE A 155 4.43 -0.74 -3.34
N ARG A 156 5.44 -0.91 -2.46
CA ARG A 156 6.25 0.21 -1.94
C ARG A 156 6.89 1.00 -3.07
N THR A 157 7.51 0.33 -4.02
CA THR A 157 8.16 0.98 -5.17
C THR A 157 7.15 1.77 -6.01
N TRP A 158 5.95 1.24 -6.20
CA TRP A 158 4.88 1.97 -6.88
C TRP A 158 4.40 3.17 -6.06
N LEU A 159 4.18 3.05 -4.76
CA LEU A 159 3.79 4.17 -3.89
C LEU A 159 4.79 5.33 -3.98
N ILE A 160 6.09 5.05 -3.94
CA ILE A 160 7.14 6.05 -4.10
C ILE A 160 7.05 6.72 -5.48
N ARG A 161 6.87 5.96 -6.55
CA ARG A 161 6.76 6.48 -7.93
C ARG A 161 5.56 7.36 -8.16
N ILE A 162 4.46 7.14 -7.46
CA ILE A 162 3.25 7.98 -7.56
C ILE A 162 3.30 9.21 -6.65
N GLY A 163 4.43 9.46 -5.98
CA GLY A 163 4.65 10.66 -5.17
C GLY A 163 4.45 10.48 -3.67
N LEU A 164 4.10 9.29 -3.18
CA LEU A 164 4.04 9.00 -1.74
C LEU A 164 5.45 8.71 -1.21
N ASN A 165 6.38 9.63 -1.45
CA ASN A 165 7.78 9.60 -1.04
C ASN A 165 7.99 10.57 0.14
N GLY A 166 9.21 10.60 0.70
CA GLY A 166 9.55 11.51 1.79
C GLY A 166 9.05 11.05 3.17
N GLN A 167 9.46 11.82 4.18
CA GLN A 167 9.19 11.54 5.59
C GLN A 167 7.71 11.79 5.94
N GLU A 168 7.10 12.77 5.30
CA GLU A 168 5.68 13.13 5.47
C GLU A 168 4.73 11.98 5.11
N PHE A 169 5.13 11.08 4.21
CA PHE A 169 4.36 9.90 3.81
C PHE A 169 4.82 8.60 4.49
N LYS A 170 5.78 8.64 5.44
CA LYS A 170 6.28 7.44 6.13
C LYS A 170 5.14 6.64 6.76
N ASN A 171 4.28 7.29 7.54
CA ASN A 171 3.13 6.65 8.17
C ASN A 171 2.08 6.17 7.16
N CYS A 172 1.87 6.92 6.08
CA CYS A 172 1.00 6.49 4.99
C CYS A 172 1.48 5.18 4.38
N ARG A 173 2.78 5.08 4.03
CA ARG A 173 3.37 3.84 3.52
C ARG A 173 3.32 2.71 4.54
N LYS A 174 3.57 2.98 5.82
CA LYS A 174 3.46 1.98 6.90
C LYS A 174 2.08 1.32 6.90
N HIS A 175 1.01 2.11 6.89
CA HIS A 175 -0.35 1.59 6.86
C HIS A 175 -0.68 0.81 5.58
N LEU A 176 -0.29 1.33 4.42
CA LEU A 176 -0.58 0.69 3.13
C LEU A 176 0.23 -0.60 2.88
N LEU A 177 1.35 -0.78 3.57
CA LEU A 177 2.22 -1.96 3.43
C LEU A 177 2.03 -3.00 4.54
N SER A 178 1.26 -2.70 5.58
CA SER A 178 1.16 -3.52 6.79
C SER A 178 0.69 -4.95 6.53
N HIS A 179 -0.18 -5.14 5.54
CA HIS A 179 -0.81 -6.44 5.23
C HIS A 179 -0.19 -7.16 4.03
N LEU A 180 0.86 -6.60 3.45
CA LEU A 180 1.56 -7.24 2.34
C LEU A 180 2.73 -8.08 2.84
N GLU A 181 2.86 -9.27 2.29
CA GLU A 181 3.98 -10.15 2.58
C GLU A 181 5.24 -9.75 1.80
N GLY A 182 6.39 -10.12 2.34
CA GLY A 182 7.68 -9.91 1.71
C GLY A 182 8.55 -8.86 2.40
N ASN A 183 9.64 -8.50 1.75
CA ASN A 183 10.66 -7.55 2.23
C ASN A 183 10.55 -6.21 1.50
N ILE A 184 10.74 -5.10 2.20
CA ILE A 184 10.67 -3.75 1.63
C ILE A 184 11.94 -3.31 0.89
N ALA A 185 13.09 -3.90 1.23
CA ALA A 185 14.40 -3.49 0.70
C ALA A 185 14.83 -4.27 -0.55
N TRP A 186 14.40 -5.52 -0.69
CA TRP A 186 14.90 -6.43 -1.72
C TRP A 186 13.77 -6.96 -2.60
N LYS A 187 13.98 -6.91 -3.91
CA LYS A 187 13.02 -7.46 -4.87
C LYS A 187 12.95 -8.98 -4.79
N ASN A 188 14.13 -9.63 -4.71
CA ASN A 188 14.23 -11.09 -4.68
C ASN A 188 14.36 -11.57 -3.23
N PRO A 189 13.53 -12.51 -2.77
CA PRO A 189 13.60 -13.07 -1.41
C PRO A 189 14.97 -13.67 -1.06
N GLU A 190 15.63 -14.32 -2.02
CA GLU A 190 16.97 -14.92 -1.84
C GLU A 190 18.04 -13.88 -1.47
N GLN A 191 18.02 -12.71 -2.10
CA GLN A 191 18.93 -11.62 -1.77
C GLN A 191 18.70 -11.10 -0.35
N ALA A 192 17.45 -11.04 0.10
CA ALA A 192 17.11 -10.66 1.47
C ALA A 192 17.63 -11.68 2.50
N ILE A 193 17.56 -12.98 2.18
CA ILE A 193 18.07 -14.05 3.03
C ILE A 193 19.61 -13.98 3.09
N ALA A 194 20.27 -13.88 1.94
CA ALA A 194 21.73 -13.78 1.86
C ALA A 194 22.27 -12.56 2.64
N GLN A 195 21.65 -11.40 2.50
CA GLN A 195 22.01 -10.20 3.26
C GLN A 195 21.84 -10.38 4.77
N ARG A 196 20.70 -10.99 5.19
CA ARG A 196 20.44 -11.26 6.63
C ARG A 196 21.49 -12.20 7.21
N GLU A 197 21.85 -13.23 6.47
CA GLU A 197 22.87 -14.21 6.90
C GLU A 197 24.26 -13.55 7.01
N ARG A 198 24.63 -12.73 6.01
CA ARG A 198 25.86 -11.96 6.05
C ARG A 198 25.93 -11.05 7.28
N LEU A 199 24.88 -10.25 7.54
CA LEU A 199 24.81 -9.36 8.70
C LEU A 199 24.86 -10.13 10.02
N ARG A 200 24.26 -11.33 10.08
CA ARG A 200 24.34 -12.21 11.25
C ARG A 200 25.77 -12.67 11.49
N GLN A 201 26.46 -13.11 10.45
CA GLN A 201 27.88 -13.52 10.55
C GLN A 201 28.79 -12.37 10.96
N GLU A 202 28.60 -11.17 10.38
CA GLU A 202 29.34 -9.96 10.76
C GLU A 202 29.12 -9.60 12.23
N ARG A 203 27.87 -9.71 12.75
CA ARG A 203 27.58 -9.48 14.18
C ARG A 203 28.23 -10.51 15.10
N ILE A 204 28.26 -11.78 14.71
CA ILE A 204 28.91 -12.85 15.47
C ILE A 204 30.42 -12.57 15.52
N ALA A 205 31.06 -12.32 14.38
CA ALA A 205 32.48 -12.01 14.29
C ALA A 205 32.87 -10.76 15.11
N ALA A 206 32.05 -9.68 15.04
CA ALA A 206 32.26 -8.48 15.84
C ALA A 206 32.09 -8.72 17.36
N ARG A 207 31.21 -9.66 17.74
CA ARG A 207 31.04 -10.05 19.15
C ARG A 207 32.23 -10.87 19.65
N GLU A 208 32.75 -11.80 18.85
CA GLU A 208 33.94 -12.60 19.16
C GLU A 208 35.20 -11.72 19.30
N GLN A 209 35.38 -10.73 18.43
CA GLN A 209 36.46 -9.75 18.54
C GLN A 209 36.38 -8.83 19.77
N ARG A 210 35.16 -8.64 20.34
CA ARG A 210 34.97 -7.88 21.60
C ARG A 210 35.21 -8.71 22.86
N VAL A 211 35.33 -10.01 22.75
CA VAL A 211 35.46 -10.93 23.89
C VAL A 211 36.98 -11.22 24.21
N GLU A 212 37.93 -10.59 23.51
CA GLU A 212 39.35 -10.65 23.94
C GLU A 212 39.83 -9.27 24.41
N PRO A 213 40.58 -9.18 25.53
CA PRO A 213 41.04 -10.17 26.52
C PRO A 213 40.60 -9.85 27.97
N VAL A 214 39.82 -10.67 28.59
CA VAL A 214 39.56 -10.61 30.06
C VAL A 214 40.59 -11.46 30.82
N SER A 215 41.58 -12.08 30.15
CA SER A 215 42.56 -12.92 30.81
C SER A 215 43.74 -12.16 31.50
N GLU A 216 43.92 -10.87 31.25
CA GLU A 216 45.00 -10.11 31.87
C GLU A 216 44.63 -9.24 33.07
N ILE A 217 43.34 -9.19 33.48
CA ILE A 217 42.90 -8.38 34.64
C ILE A 217 42.67 -9.23 35.90
N ARG A 218 42.97 -10.53 35.89
CA ARG A 218 42.73 -11.39 37.05
C ARG A 218 43.87 -11.43 38.07
N GLU A 219 44.97 -10.77 37.85
CA GLU A 219 46.11 -10.78 38.80
C GLU A 219 46.30 -9.51 39.67
N LEU A 220 45.36 -8.55 39.63
CA LEU A 220 45.53 -7.31 40.39
C LEU A 220 44.39 -6.94 41.38
N ASN A 221 43.56 -7.86 41.80
CA ASN A 221 42.60 -7.53 42.87
C ASN A 221 42.25 -8.72 43.84
N GLU A 222 43.30 -9.20 44.56
CA GLU A 222 43.08 -9.79 45.86
C GLU A 222 43.17 -8.66 46.88
N ASN A 223 42.05 -8.03 47.21
CA ASN A 223 41.79 -7.31 48.48
C ASN A 223 40.64 -6.32 48.32
N VAL A 224 39.42 -6.79 48.51
CA VAL A 224 38.29 -5.92 48.95
C VAL A 224 37.30 -6.78 49.74
N PRO A 225 36.82 -6.36 50.94
CA PRO A 225 36.00 -7.17 51.85
C PRO A 225 34.54 -7.22 51.39
N ASP A 226 33.89 -8.36 51.75
CA ASP A 226 32.43 -8.60 51.67
C ASP A 226 31.64 -7.52 52.43
N GLU A 227 30.79 -6.80 51.70
CA GLU A 227 29.52 -6.22 52.17
C GLU A 227 28.86 -5.52 51.02
N ILE A 228 27.92 -6.18 50.32
CA ILE A 228 26.91 -5.48 49.54
C ILE A 228 25.61 -6.30 49.54
N SER A 229 24.60 -5.70 50.13
CA SER A 229 23.19 -6.08 50.17
C SER A 229 22.57 -6.23 48.77
N GLU A 230 21.68 -7.19 48.65
CA GLU A 230 20.84 -7.47 47.46
C GLU A 230 19.96 -6.28 47.13
N PRO A 231 19.82 -5.88 45.85
CA PRO A 231 18.80 -4.94 45.42
C PRO A 231 17.51 -5.65 45.01
N THR A 232 16.41 -5.14 45.50
CA THR A 232 15.04 -5.50 45.29
C THR A 232 14.60 -5.41 43.82
N GLU A 233 13.80 -6.39 43.41
CA GLU A 233 13.02 -6.41 42.17
C GLU A 233 12.05 -5.23 42.10
N SER A 234 12.31 -4.24 41.23
CA SER A 234 11.28 -3.45 40.55
C SER A 234 11.99 -2.50 39.56
N GLU A 235 11.93 -2.81 38.30
CA GLU A 235 12.00 -1.88 37.15
C GLU A 235 12.44 -2.64 35.90
N CYS A 236 11.48 -3.33 35.32
CA CYS A 236 11.55 -3.83 33.94
C CYS A 236 10.23 -3.52 33.24
N GLU A 237 10.03 -2.26 32.91
CA GLU A 237 9.02 -1.89 31.91
C GLU A 237 9.67 -0.97 30.88
N GLY A 238 9.55 -1.36 29.60
CA GLY A 238 9.63 -0.44 28.48
C GLY A 238 10.92 -0.41 27.69
N PHE A 239 11.15 -1.41 26.84
CA PHE A 239 11.96 -1.22 25.62
C PHE A 239 11.16 -1.68 24.41
N GLU A 240 10.47 -0.73 23.78
CA GLU A 240 9.92 -0.92 22.44
C GLU A 240 11.07 -0.92 21.42
N GLU A 241 11.22 -2.02 20.71
CA GLU A 241 12.15 -2.15 19.59
C GLU A 241 11.67 -1.33 18.38
N ASP A 242 12.07 -0.07 18.32
CA ASP A 242 12.04 0.72 17.08
C ASP A 242 13.38 0.51 16.32
N GLN A 243 13.44 -0.51 15.47
CA GLN A 243 14.52 -0.69 14.51
C GLN A 243 14.01 -0.54 13.07
N ASP A 244 13.74 0.68 12.68
CA ASP A 244 13.69 1.09 11.27
C ASP A 244 15.07 1.66 10.88
N LEU A 245 15.93 0.81 10.33
CA LEU A 245 17.17 1.25 9.68
C LEU A 245 16.83 1.87 8.32
N ASP A 246 16.83 3.19 8.26
CA ASP A 246 16.87 3.96 7.03
C ASP A 246 18.26 3.77 6.37
N ILE A 247 18.31 2.93 5.33
CA ILE A 247 19.47 2.90 4.44
C ILE A 247 19.27 3.99 3.39
N GLU A 248 19.93 5.11 3.55
CA GLU A 248 20.13 6.10 2.49
C GLU A 248 20.86 5.41 1.32
N MET A 249 20.17 5.31 0.18
CA MET A 249 20.82 4.95 -1.07
C MET A 249 21.37 6.23 -1.70
N ALA A 250 22.70 6.38 -1.65
CA ALA A 250 23.42 7.25 -2.57
C ALA A 250 23.19 6.76 -4.01
N MET A 251 23.01 7.72 -4.91
CA MET A 251 22.79 7.53 -6.36
C MET A 251 23.96 6.81 -7.03
#